data_f8050527845b5ddd920d1d1b691cc1c2
#
_entry.id   f8050527845b5ddd920d1d1b691cc1c2
#
_cell.length_a   1.000
_cell.length_b   1.000
_cell.length_c   1.000
_cell.angle_alpha   90.00
_cell.angle_beta   90.00
_cell.angle_gamma   90.00
#
_symmetry.space_group_name_H-M   'P 1'
#
loop_
_entity.id
_entity.type
_entity.pdbx_description
1 polymer ?
#
loop_
_entity_poly.entity_id
_entity_poly.type
_entity_poly.pdbx_seq_one_letter_code
_entity_poly.pdbx_strand_id
1 'polypeptide(L)'
;MRVVGDNVEQPLVLPIREALKLADSMELDLIEISPKADPPVCRIADYQKFLYQQKKKAKELKANQAKVTIKEIRFGPQTDDHDYNFKLKHAENFLKEGSKVKAYVFFRGRSIVFKEQGEILLLRFATDLEELAKVESMPKLDGKKMNMILAPKSKK
;
A
#
# COMPACT_ATOMS: atom_id res chain seq x y z
N MET A 1 -25.12 -4.65 25.42
CA MET A 1 -24.50 -4.88 24.11
C MET A 1 -25.54 -4.84 22.99
N ARG A 2 -25.12 -4.41 21.83
CA ARG A 2 -25.97 -4.41 20.64
C ARG A 2 -25.83 -5.75 19.92
N VAL A 3 -26.96 -6.44 19.74
CA VAL A 3 -27.00 -7.76 19.11
C VAL A 3 -27.52 -7.64 17.69
N VAL A 4 -26.74 -8.14 16.74
CA VAL A 4 -27.08 -8.19 15.31
C VAL A 4 -26.91 -9.63 14.81
N GLY A 5 -27.50 -9.95 13.67
CA GLY A 5 -27.34 -11.27 13.07
C GLY A 5 -28.34 -11.50 11.94
N ASP A 6 -28.11 -12.53 11.14
CA ASP A 6 -28.97 -12.85 10.00
C ASP A 6 -30.40 -13.25 10.43
N ASN A 7 -30.53 -13.80 11.63
CA ASN A 7 -31.82 -14.19 12.21
C ASN A 7 -32.42 -13.11 13.12
N VAL A 8 -31.83 -11.94 13.20
CA VAL A 8 -32.26 -10.79 13.97
C VAL A 8 -32.69 -9.70 13.01
N GLU A 9 -33.96 -9.43 12.88
CA GLU A 9 -34.50 -8.45 11.93
C GLU A 9 -34.04 -7.03 12.21
N GLN A 10 -33.88 -6.68 13.50
CA GLN A 10 -33.43 -5.35 13.91
C GLN A 10 -32.39 -5.46 15.02
N PRO A 11 -31.42 -4.55 15.05
CA PRO A 11 -30.45 -4.54 16.14
C PRO A 11 -31.14 -4.35 17.50
N LEU A 12 -30.85 -5.25 18.42
CA LEU A 12 -31.37 -5.22 19.78
C LEU A 12 -30.27 -4.84 20.77
N VAL A 13 -30.60 -4.01 21.76
CA VAL A 13 -29.70 -3.72 22.87
C VAL A 13 -30.14 -4.55 24.06
N LEU A 14 -29.31 -5.54 24.44
CA LEU A 14 -29.64 -6.52 25.49
C LEU A 14 -28.46 -6.66 26.45
N PRO A 15 -28.75 -7.00 27.75
CA PRO A 15 -27.71 -7.46 28.65
C PRO A 15 -27.06 -8.74 28.15
N ILE A 16 -25.81 -8.99 28.52
CA ILE A 16 -25.05 -10.16 28.09
C ILE A 16 -25.77 -11.49 28.36
N ARG A 17 -26.45 -11.60 29.50
CA ARG A 17 -27.19 -12.82 29.88
C ARG A 17 -28.33 -13.11 28.91
N GLU A 18 -29.07 -12.09 28.51
CA GLU A 18 -30.18 -12.25 27.57
C GLU A 18 -29.70 -12.52 26.14
N ALA A 19 -28.58 -11.86 25.75
CA ALA A 19 -27.95 -12.10 24.45
C ALA A 19 -27.44 -13.54 24.33
N LEU A 20 -26.84 -14.09 25.36
CA LEU A 20 -26.40 -15.50 25.42
C LEU A 20 -27.56 -16.46 25.33
N LYS A 21 -28.67 -16.19 26.05
CA LYS A 21 -29.89 -17.01 25.99
C LYS A 21 -30.49 -17.00 24.58
N LEU A 22 -30.49 -15.85 23.94
CA LEU A 22 -31.01 -15.73 22.56
C LEU A 22 -30.16 -16.54 21.58
N ALA A 23 -28.82 -16.48 21.70
CA ALA A 23 -27.90 -17.27 20.90
C ALA A 23 -28.11 -18.77 21.12
N ASP A 24 -28.25 -19.22 22.38
CA ASP A 24 -28.50 -20.61 22.71
C ASP A 24 -29.84 -21.09 22.14
N SER A 25 -30.89 -20.26 22.17
CA SER A 25 -32.19 -20.60 21.62
C SER A 25 -32.15 -20.82 20.10
N MET A 26 -31.22 -20.19 19.41
CA MET A 26 -30.99 -20.34 17.98
C MET A 26 -29.95 -21.42 17.65
N GLU A 27 -29.40 -22.07 18.65
CA GLU A 27 -28.26 -23.03 18.51
C GLU A 27 -27.05 -22.42 17.80
N LEU A 28 -26.79 -21.15 18.05
CA LEU A 28 -25.69 -20.36 17.44
C LEU A 28 -24.81 -19.76 18.53
N ASP A 29 -23.70 -19.19 18.10
CA ASP A 29 -22.73 -18.54 18.97
C ASP A 29 -22.94 -17.03 19.01
N LEU A 30 -22.59 -16.42 20.15
CA LEU A 30 -22.53 -14.98 20.30
C LEU A 30 -21.11 -14.51 20.09
N ILE A 31 -20.88 -13.75 19.02
CA ILE A 31 -19.54 -13.32 18.59
C ILE A 31 -19.41 -11.81 18.81
N GLU A 32 -18.38 -11.40 19.55
CA GLU A 32 -18.07 -9.98 19.75
C GLU A 32 -17.35 -9.43 18.53
N ILE A 33 -17.98 -8.48 17.83
CA ILE A 33 -17.43 -7.88 16.60
C ILE A 33 -16.69 -6.59 16.90
N SER A 34 -17.28 -5.71 17.72
CA SER A 34 -16.70 -4.41 18.02
C SER A 34 -16.75 -4.16 19.53
N PRO A 35 -15.67 -4.51 20.26
CA PRO A 35 -15.62 -4.30 21.70
C PRO A 35 -15.46 -2.84 22.10
N LYS A 36 -14.95 -2.00 21.21
CA LYS A 36 -14.73 -0.58 21.48
C LYS A 36 -15.95 0.31 21.24
N ALA A 37 -16.97 -0.22 20.58
CA ALA A 37 -18.21 0.52 20.38
C ALA A 37 -18.98 0.65 21.71
N ASP A 38 -19.76 1.71 21.84
CA ASP A 38 -20.64 1.91 23.01
C ASP A 38 -22.10 2.01 22.54
N PRO A 39 -22.94 0.98 22.78
CA PRO A 39 -22.64 -0.30 23.41
C PRO A 39 -21.83 -1.26 22.51
N PRO A 40 -21.09 -2.22 23.09
CA PRO A 40 -20.36 -3.22 22.27
C PRO A 40 -21.28 -3.97 21.33
N VAL A 41 -20.81 -4.21 20.12
CA VAL A 41 -21.59 -4.91 19.08
C VAL A 41 -21.22 -6.39 19.05
N CYS A 42 -22.23 -7.25 19.19
CA CYS A 42 -22.08 -8.69 19.09
C CYS A 42 -22.97 -9.24 17.97
N ARG A 43 -22.54 -10.31 17.33
CA ARG A 43 -23.30 -10.97 16.26
C ARG A 43 -23.64 -12.39 16.69
N ILE A 44 -24.89 -12.81 16.41
CA ILE A 44 -25.31 -14.18 16.59
C ILE A 44 -25.10 -14.91 15.26
N ALA A 45 -24.17 -15.85 15.23
CA ALA A 45 -23.82 -16.63 14.05
C ALA A 45 -23.03 -17.89 14.44
N ASP A 46 -22.87 -18.80 13.49
CA ASP A 46 -21.97 -19.95 13.67
C ASP A 46 -20.52 -19.45 13.64
N TYR A 47 -19.79 -19.65 14.74
CA TYR A 47 -18.43 -19.17 14.90
C TYR A 47 -17.47 -19.74 13.85
N GLN A 48 -17.60 -21.00 13.51
CA GLN A 48 -16.74 -21.63 12.49
C GLN A 48 -16.98 -21.03 11.10
N LYS A 49 -18.24 -20.82 10.73
CA LYS A 49 -18.58 -20.12 9.46
C LYS A 49 -18.08 -18.69 9.47
N PHE A 50 -18.19 -17.99 10.59
CA PHE A 50 -17.69 -16.63 10.74
C PHE A 50 -16.19 -16.56 10.53
N LEU A 51 -15.40 -17.44 11.15
CA LEU A 51 -13.96 -17.54 10.95
C LEU A 51 -13.59 -17.84 9.50
N TYR A 52 -14.30 -18.75 8.87
CA TYR A 52 -14.07 -19.10 7.48
C TYR A 52 -14.30 -17.90 6.56
N GLN A 53 -15.41 -17.18 6.77
CA GLN A 53 -15.73 -15.98 5.99
C GLN A 53 -14.68 -14.88 6.20
N GLN A 54 -14.18 -14.71 7.42
CA GLN A 54 -13.12 -13.74 7.71
C GLN A 54 -11.82 -14.10 7.01
N LYS A 55 -11.42 -15.38 7.03
CA LYS A 55 -10.23 -15.86 6.30
C LYS A 55 -10.38 -15.65 4.80
N LYS A 56 -11.55 -15.91 4.25
CA LYS A 56 -11.86 -15.73 2.84
C LYS A 56 -11.76 -14.25 2.45
N LYS A 57 -12.34 -13.34 3.24
CA LYS A 57 -12.25 -11.88 3.02
C LYS A 57 -10.81 -11.39 3.09
N ALA A 58 -10.04 -11.84 4.08
CA ALA A 58 -8.63 -11.47 4.22
C ALA A 58 -7.81 -11.93 3.00
N LYS A 59 -8.08 -13.14 2.50
CA LYS A 59 -7.42 -13.69 1.31
C LYS A 59 -7.79 -12.88 0.05
N GLU A 60 -9.06 -12.54 -0.11
CA GLU A 60 -9.53 -11.71 -1.23
C GLU A 60 -8.92 -10.32 -1.20
N LEU A 61 -8.85 -9.68 -0.01
CA LEU A 61 -8.22 -8.38 0.16
C LEU A 61 -6.73 -8.42 -0.20
N LYS A 62 -6.01 -9.47 0.20
CA LYS A 62 -4.62 -9.67 -0.20
C LYS A 62 -4.46 -9.86 -1.70
N ALA A 63 -5.35 -10.64 -2.32
CA ALA A 63 -5.30 -10.89 -3.76
C ALA A 63 -5.63 -9.64 -4.56
N ASN A 64 -6.54 -8.79 -4.05
CA ASN A 64 -6.97 -7.56 -4.70
C ASN A 64 -6.06 -6.37 -4.39
N GLN A 65 -5.17 -6.48 -3.38
CA GLN A 65 -4.14 -5.47 -3.18
C GLN A 65 -3.22 -5.45 -4.40
N ALA A 66 -3.23 -4.34 -5.11
CA ALA A 66 -2.27 -4.12 -6.18
C ALA A 66 -0.87 -4.26 -5.59
N LYS A 67 -0.13 -5.27 -6.03
CA LYS A 67 1.27 -5.43 -5.66
C LYS A 67 2.03 -4.27 -6.27
N VAL A 68 2.40 -3.30 -5.44
CA VAL A 68 3.23 -2.19 -5.86
C VAL A 68 4.63 -2.72 -6.07
N THR A 69 5.04 -2.82 -7.34
CA THR A 69 6.40 -3.23 -7.71
C THR A 69 7.26 -1.98 -7.82
N ILE A 70 8.44 -2.01 -7.21
CA ILE A 70 9.43 -0.93 -7.32
C ILE A 70 10.51 -1.38 -8.29
N LYS A 71 10.68 -0.64 -9.38
CA LYS A 71 11.75 -0.87 -10.36
C LYS A 71 12.89 0.10 -10.11
N GLU A 72 14.11 -0.40 -10.12
CA GLU A 72 15.31 0.42 -9.89
C GLU A 72 15.96 0.83 -11.21
N ILE A 73 16.36 2.10 -11.28
CA ILE A 73 17.13 2.64 -12.39
C ILE A 73 18.41 3.27 -11.86
N ARG A 74 19.54 2.81 -12.35
CA ARG A 74 20.84 3.28 -11.92
C ARG A 74 21.43 4.27 -12.91
N PHE A 75 21.93 5.39 -12.39
CA PHE A 75 22.71 6.35 -13.14
C PHE A 75 24.13 6.44 -12.60
N GLY A 76 25.08 6.75 -13.49
CA GLY A 76 26.40 7.21 -13.09
C GLY A 76 26.43 8.72 -12.98
N PRO A 77 27.40 9.31 -12.25
CA PRO A 77 27.51 10.77 -12.15
C PRO A 77 27.82 11.46 -13.48
N GLN A 78 28.34 10.72 -14.44
CA GLN A 78 28.67 11.20 -15.79
C GLN A 78 27.87 10.43 -16.85
N THR A 79 26.55 10.32 -16.66
CA THR A 79 25.66 9.69 -17.62
C THR A 79 25.54 10.54 -18.86
N ASP A 80 25.81 9.95 -20.06
CA ASP A 80 25.62 10.65 -21.33
C ASP A 80 24.13 10.75 -21.72
N ASP A 81 23.84 11.58 -22.71
CA ASP A 81 22.45 11.82 -23.14
C ASP A 81 21.79 10.57 -23.74
N HIS A 82 22.56 9.73 -24.43
CA HIS A 82 22.03 8.50 -25.01
C HIS A 82 21.58 7.51 -23.93
N ASP A 83 22.43 7.28 -22.94
CA ASP A 83 22.12 6.41 -21.79
C ASP A 83 20.97 6.98 -20.97
N TYR A 84 20.97 8.31 -20.75
CA TYR A 84 19.89 9.02 -20.07
C TYR A 84 18.54 8.80 -20.74
N ASN A 85 18.48 9.03 -22.06
CA ASN A 85 17.25 8.86 -22.84
C ASN A 85 16.75 7.41 -22.86
N PHE A 86 17.66 6.46 -22.91
CA PHE A 86 17.35 5.03 -22.84
C PHE A 86 16.69 4.67 -21.50
N LYS A 87 17.27 5.14 -20.39
CA LYS A 87 16.74 4.92 -19.04
C LYS A 87 15.43 5.68 -18.83
N LEU A 88 15.28 6.86 -19.40
CA LEU A 88 14.04 7.63 -19.36
C LEU A 88 12.89 6.85 -19.99
N LYS A 89 13.12 6.23 -21.16
CA LYS A 89 12.13 5.37 -21.81
C LYS A 89 11.73 4.17 -20.95
N HIS A 90 12.70 3.52 -20.35
CA HIS A 90 12.43 2.41 -19.42
C HIS A 90 11.55 2.85 -18.26
N ALA A 91 11.87 4.01 -17.67
CA ALA A 91 11.09 4.56 -16.56
C ALA A 91 9.65 4.89 -16.99
N GLU A 92 9.46 5.46 -18.17
CA GLU A 92 8.13 5.72 -18.72
C GLU A 92 7.29 4.44 -18.80
N ASN A 93 7.89 3.37 -19.32
CA ASN A 93 7.22 2.08 -19.43
C ASN A 93 6.85 1.50 -18.07
N PHE A 94 7.74 1.56 -17.09
CA PHE A 94 7.49 1.09 -15.74
C PHE A 94 6.35 1.86 -15.07
N LEU A 95 6.33 3.18 -15.25
CA LEU A 95 5.27 4.04 -14.71
C LEU A 95 3.91 3.77 -15.37
N LYS A 96 3.90 3.53 -16.69
CA LYS A 96 2.68 3.15 -17.43
C LYS A 96 2.11 1.82 -16.95
N GLU A 97 2.97 0.89 -16.54
CA GLU A 97 2.56 -0.40 -15.96
C GLU A 97 2.04 -0.28 -14.53
N GLY A 98 2.18 0.88 -13.91
CA GLY A 98 1.76 1.11 -12.52
C GLY A 98 2.85 0.82 -11.49
N SER A 99 4.09 0.62 -11.90
CA SER A 99 5.23 0.40 -11.00
C SER A 99 5.81 1.72 -10.51
N LYS A 100 6.34 1.72 -9.28
CA LYS A 100 7.16 2.83 -8.76
C LYS A 100 8.57 2.72 -9.34
N VAL A 101 9.22 3.85 -9.55
CA VAL A 101 10.60 3.91 -10.03
C VAL A 101 11.49 4.49 -8.95
N LYS A 102 12.50 3.73 -8.55
CA LYS A 102 13.57 4.18 -7.67
C LYS A 102 14.78 4.52 -8.53
N ALA A 103 14.99 5.79 -8.80
CA ALA A 103 16.16 6.27 -9.53
C ALA A 103 17.27 6.59 -8.54
N TYR A 104 18.46 6.13 -8.82
CA TYR A 104 19.59 6.42 -7.96
C TYR A 104 20.87 6.65 -8.76
N VAL A 105 21.72 7.53 -8.20
CA VAL A 105 23.07 7.79 -8.71
C VAL A 105 24.06 7.16 -7.75
N PHE A 106 24.94 6.31 -8.27
CA PHE A 106 25.98 5.67 -7.48
C PHE A 106 27.32 6.38 -7.69
N PHE A 107 27.91 6.86 -6.60
CA PHE A 107 29.20 7.54 -6.61
C PHE A 107 30.30 6.56 -6.18
N ARG A 108 31.29 6.36 -7.05
CA ARG A 108 32.45 5.52 -6.76
C ARG A 108 33.65 6.38 -6.36
N GLY A 109 34.32 5.99 -5.28
CA GLY A 109 35.57 6.67 -4.84
C GLY A 109 35.36 8.16 -4.64
N ARG A 110 36.15 8.97 -5.33
CA ARG A 110 36.13 10.43 -5.23
C ARG A 110 34.93 11.08 -5.96
N SER A 111 34.15 10.33 -6.71
CA SER A 111 33.03 10.89 -7.47
C SER A 111 31.90 11.44 -6.60
N ILE A 112 31.95 11.21 -5.29
CA ILE A 112 31.01 11.82 -4.34
C ILE A 112 31.09 13.35 -4.32
N VAL A 113 32.21 13.92 -4.76
CA VAL A 113 32.38 15.37 -4.95
C VAL A 113 31.38 15.92 -5.96
N PHE A 114 30.88 15.07 -6.88
CA PHE A 114 29.90 15.42 -7.90
C PHE A 114 28.46 15.17 -7.48
N LYS A 115 28.19 15.10 -6.17
CA LYS A 115 26.83 14.87 -5.63
C LYS A 115 25.80 15.87 -6.16
N GLU A 116 26.20 17.13 -6.38
CA GLU A 116 25.30 18.16 -6.93
C GLU A 116 24.88 17.85 -8.36
N GLN A 117 25.79 17.32 -9.17
CA GLN A 117 25.48 16.90 -10.54
C GLN A 117 24.50 15.70 -10.53
N GLY A 118 24.66 14.78 -9.59
CA GLY A 118 23.74 13.67 -9.38
C GLY A 118 22.34 14.15 -8.99
N GLU A 119 22.26 15.13 -8.12
CA GLU A 119 20.99 15.74 -7.72
C GLU A 119 20.30 16.42 -8.91
N ILE A 120 21.04 17.20 -9.70
CA ILE A 120 20.52 17.85 -10.91
C ILE A 120 20.01 16.80 -11.91
N LEU A 121 20.74 15.71 -12.10
CA LEU A 121 20.35 14.62 -12.98
C LEU A 121 19.03 13.98 -12.54
N LEU A 122 18.87 13.69 -11.26
CA LEU A 122 17.65 13.12 -10.71
C LEU A 122 16.46 14.09 -10.80
N LEU A 123 16.69 15.38 -10.54
CA LEU A 123 15.64 16.40 -10.68
C LEU A 123 15.22 16.58 -12.14
N ARG A 124 16.14 16.55 -13.09
CA ARG A 124 15.85 16.54 -14.52
C ARG A 124 15.01 15.31 -14.90
N PHE A 125 15.37 14.16 -14.39
CA PHE A 125 14.66 12.91 -14.61
C PHE A 125 13.21 12.99 -14.09
N ALA A 126 13.02 13.55 -12.90
CA ALA A 126 11.68 13.79 -12.34
C ALA A 126 10.87 14.77 -13.20
N THR A 127 11.49 15.83 -13.69
CA THR A 127 10.84 16.83 -14.54
C THR A 127 10.40 16.23 -15.87
N ASP A 128 11.26 15.43 -16.49
CA ASP A 128 10.94 14.77 -17.77
C ASP A 128 9.84 13.72 -17.63
N LEU A 129 9.60 13.20 -16.44
CA LEU A 129 8.55 12.22 -16.13
C LEU A 129 7.34 12.83 -15.42
N GLU A 130 7.28 14.15 -15.30
CA GLU A 130 6.24 14.87 -14.53
C GLU A 130 4.81 14.50 -14.95
N GLU A 131 4.58 14.27 -16.25
CA GLU A 131 3.26 13.89 -16.78
C GLU A 131 2.80 12.51 -16.32
N LEU A 132 3.75 11.60 -16.10
CA LEU A 132 3.48 10.20 -15.76
C LEU A 132 3.69 9.87 -14.30
N ALA A 133 4.45 10.68 -13.58
CA ALA A 133 4.89 10.37 -12.22
C ALA A 133 4.83 11.57 -11.30
N LYS A 134 4.68 11.25 -10.02
CA LYS A 134 4.75 12.20 -8.91
C LYS A 134 5.98 11.84 -8.07
N VAL A 135 6.74 12.84 -7.63
CA VAL A 135 7.87 12.61 -6.74
C VAL A 135 7.35 12.22 -5.35
N GLU A 136 7.60 10.98 -4.96
CA GLU A 136 7.26 10.47 -3.62
C GLU A 136 8.35 10.82 -2.61
N SER A 137 9.61 10.72 -3.03
CA SER A 137 10.77 11.08 -2.21
C SER A 137 11.76 11.89 -3.05
N MET A 138 12.11 13.07 -2.56
CA MET A 138 13.10 13.94 -3.18
C MET A 138 14.49 13.29 -3.14
N PRO A 139 15.42 13.69 -4.03
CA PRO A 139 16.78 13.15 -4.01
C PRO A 139 17.42 13.30 -2.65
N LYS A 140 17.89 12.19 -2.09
CA LYS A 140 18.54 12.14 -0.79
C LYS A 140 19.80 11.29 -0.86
N LEU A 141 20.89 11.85 -0.36
CA LEU A 141 22.15 11.13 -0.28
C LEU A 141 22.12 10.13 0.89
N ASP A 142 22.40 8.88 0.56
CA ASP A 142 22.52 7.79 1.52
C ASP A 142 23.84 7.06 1.27
N GLY A 143 24.86 7.38 2.05
CA GLY A 143 26.21 6.87 1.84
C GLY A 143 26.78 7.29 0.49
N LYS A 144 27.02 6.34 -0.39
CA LYS A 144 27.54 6.57 -1.75
C LYS A 144 26.45 6.60 -2.83
N LYS A 145 25.19 6.54 -2.45
CA LYS A 145 24.04 6.55 -3.36
C LYS A 145 23.16 7.75 -3.09
N MET A 146 22.68 8.37 -4.14
CA MET A 146 21.63 9.38 -4.04
C MET A 146 20.36 8.77 -4.63
N ASN A 147 19.33 8.63 -3.82
CA ASN A 147 18.10 7.96 -4.18
C ASN A 147 16.93 8.93 -4.33
N MET A 148 16.07 8.67 -5.32
CA MET A 148 14.81 9.38 -5.51
C MET A 148 13.72 8.35 -5.86
N ILE A 149 12.52 8.52 -5.32
CA ILE A 149 11.40 7.64 -5.60
C ILE A 149 10.31 8.39 -6.34
N LEU A 150 9.89 7.84 -7.47
CA LEU A 150 8.77 8.33 -8.28
C LEU A 150 7.62 7.33 -8.21
N ALA A 151 6.42 7.83 -7.93
CA ALA A 151 5.21 7.04 -7.94
C ALA A 151 4.41 7.34 -9.21
N PRO A 152 3.75 6.31 -9.83
CA PRO A 152 2.91 6.57 -10.98
C PRO A 152 1.71 7.43 -10.58
N LYS A 153 1.34 8.39 -11.43
CA LYS A 153 0.10 9.15 -11.24
C LYS A 153 -1.08 8.23 -11.47
N SER A 154 -2.05 8.26 -10.56
CA SER A 154 -3.28 7.51 -10.75
C SER A 154 -4.00 8.03 -12.00
N LYS A 155 -4.40 7.09 -12.88
CA LYS A 155 -5.30 7.44 -13.97
C LYS A 155 -6.64 7.87 -13.35
N LYS A 156 -7.04 9.08 -13.61
CA LYS A 156 -8.42 9.51 -13.34
C LYS A 156 -9.35 8.90 -14.39
#